data_e4bff650ddf9c505942c7426198e2670
#
_entry.id   e4bff650ddf9c505942c7426198e2670
#
_cell.length_a   1.000
_cell.length_b   1.000
_cell.length_c   1.000
_cell.angle_alpha   90.00
_cell.angle_beta   90.00
_cell.angle_gamma   90.00
#
_symmetry.space_group_name_H-M   'P 1'
#
loop_
_entity.id
_entity.type
_entity.pdbx_description
1 polymer ?
#
loop_
_entity_poly.entity_id
_entity_poly.type
_entity_poly.pdbx_seq_one_letter_code
_entity_poly.pdbx_strand_id
1 'polypeptide(L)'
;TTVQWQLPQGWVAGETGWPVPVKIPVAGLINYGYDGDVLLAAPVQLQVPATPGVTTVWVRLQASWLACKVECVPQQGEMRLNLPVGPPIVGDARVFAANRMQVPVTLPKNQLSATVQTDSAGLLLKAAGLPAAWRGRPVTVYPETPGVFASEKTIGQRWEGPILHLKMPLDAQRVQNPETVALAVALQEAASASQPVARNAPGEKPYRLATNVQGQWPTPELLADISPNPVQAQAASAATTGPMQSAAEGLAI
;
A
#
# COMPACT_ATOMS: atom_id res chain seq x y z
N THR A 1 8.18 6.67 -0.10
CA THR A 1 8.11 8.12 -0.42
C THR A 1 6.95 8.75 0.30
N THR A 2 7.18 9.89 0.94
CA THR A 2 6.16 10.72 1.57
C THR A 2 6.14 12.10 0.94
N VAL A 3 4.94 12.70 0.87
CA VAL A 3 4.71 14.02 0.27
C VAL A 3 3.84 14.82 1.23
N GLN A 4 4.30 16.00 1.62
CA GLN A 4 3.60 16.91 2.52
C GLN A 4 3.42 18.27 1.86
N TRP A 5 2.17 18.69 1.69
CA TRP A 5 1.82 19.97 1.09
C TRP A 5 1.65 21.05 2.13
N GLN A 6 2.25 22.21 1.88
CA GLN A 6 1.95 23.46 2.59
C GLN A 6 1.24 24.38 1.60
N LEU A 7 -0.06 24.46 1.76
CA LEU A 7 -0.96 25.20 0.88
C LEU A 7 -1.48 26.47 1.55
N PRO A 8 -1.89 27.48 0.78
CA PRO A 8 -2.62 28.64 1.30
C PRO A 8 -3.86 28.23 2.07
N GLN A 9 -4.33 29.10 2.97
CA GLN A 9 -5.57 28.85 3.73
C GLN A 9 -6.76 28.60 2.79
N GLY A 10 -7.54 27.57 3.08
CA GLY A 10 -8.70 27.16 2.29
C GLY A 10 -8.37 26.35 1.03
N TRP A 11 -7.11 25.99 0.83
CA TRP A 11 -6.70 25.06 -0.22
C TRP A 11 -6.50 23.67 0.39
N VAL A 12 -6.95 22.63 -0.29
CA VAL A 12 -6.81 21.24 0.15
C VAL A 12 -6.24 20.39 -0.96
N ALA A 13 -5.12 19.72 -0.68
CA ALA A 13 -4.59 18.69 -1.57
C ALA A 13 -5.40 17.40 -1.39
N GLY A 14 -5.82 16.82 -2.50
CA GLY A 14 -6.37 15.47 -2.53
C GLY A 14 -5.26 14.40 -2.52
N GLU A 15 -5.68 13.17 -2.65
CA GLU A 15 -4.75 12.02 -2.68
C GLU A 15 -3.81 12.11 -3.90
N THR A 16 -2.53 11.88 -3.66
CA THR A 16 -1.53 11.81 -4.73
C THR A 16 -1.77 10.55 -5.58
N GLY A 17 -1.87 10.73 -6.88
CA GLY A 17 -1.96 9.63 -7.83
C GLY A 17 -0.60 8.96 -8.01
N TRP A 18 -0.45 7.75 -7.49
CA TRP A 18 0.75 6.94 -7.63
C TRP A 18 0.62 6.03 -8.85
N PRO A 19 1.47 6.20 -9.89
CA PRO A 19 1.56 5.22 -10.97
C PRO A 19 1.96 3.84 -10.42
N VAL A 20 1.63 2.77 -11.15
CA VAL A 20 2.16 1.45 -10.78
C VAL A 20 3.69 1.46 -10.87
N PRO A 21 4.37 0.93 -9.84
CA PRO A 21 5.82 0.90 -9.80
C PRO A 21 6.40 -0.17 -10.74
N VAL A 22 7.72 -0.25 -10.80
CA VAL A 22 8.45 -1.42 -11.33
C VAL A 22 9.10 -2.19 -10.20
N LYS A 23 9.37 -3.47 -10.42
CA LYS A 23 10.13 -4.30 -9.49
C LYS A 23 11.62 -4.02 -9.67
N ILE A 24 12.29 -3.62 -8.61
CA ILE A 24 13.70 -3.27 -8.59
C ILE A 24 14.42 -4.21 -7.63
N PRO A 25 15.23 -5.18 -8.12
CA PRO A 25 16.04 -6.01 -7.24
C PRO A 25 17.21 -5.20 -6.68
N VAL A 26 17.31 -5.12 -5.35
CA VAL A 26 18.40 -4.47 -4.63
C VAL A 26 18.85 -5.39 -3.51
N ALA A 27 20.14 -5.75 -3.48
CA ALA A 27 20.74 -6.59 -2.43
C ALA A 27 19.97 -7.90 -2.14
N GLY A 28 19.41 -8.53 -3.17
CA GLY A 28 18.64 -9.79 -3.05
C GLY A 28 17.18 -9.62 -2.63
N LEU A 29 16.74 -8.39 -2.37
CA LEU A 29 15.34 -8.05 -2.05
C LEU A 29 14.63 -7.45 -3.26
N ILE A 30 13.33 -7.66 -3.36
CA ILE A 30 12.50 -6.99 -4.37
C ILE A 30 11.91 -5.71 -3.75
N ASN A 31 12.32 -4.57 -4.31
CA ASN A 31 11.74 -3.28 -4.00
C ASN A 31 10.74 -2.88 -5.10
N TYR A 32 9.79 -2.04 -4.73
CA TYR A 32 8.86 -1.42 -5.67
C TYR A 32 9.17 0.07 -5.77
N GLY A 33 9.44 0.55 -6.95
CA GLY A 33 9.87 1.94 -7.16
C GLY A 33 9.71 2.39 -8.60
N TYR A 34 10.34 3.50 -8.92
CA TYR A 34 10.32 4.08 -10.25
C TYR A 34 11.75 4.17 -10.78
N ASP A 35 11.91 3.86 -12.05
CA ASP A 35 13.16 4.01 -12.78
C ASP A 35 12.99 5.15 -13.78
N GLY A 36 13.86 6.18 -13.69
CA GLY A 36 13.74 7.41 -14.46
C GLY A 36 12.74 8.41 -13.90
N ASP A 37 12.14 9.21 -14.78
CA ASP A 37 11.23 10.28 -14.43
C ASP A 37 9.83 9.75 -14.08
N VAL A 38 9.27 10.23 -12.98
CA VAL A 38 7.90 9.93 -12.56
C VAL A 38 7.15 11.22 -12.23
N LEU A 39 5.92 11.33 -12.73
CA LEU A 39 5.00 12.39 -12.35
C LEU A 39 4.09 11.89 -11.21
N LEU A 40 4.17 12.54 -10.05
CA LEU A 40 3.25 12.32 -8.93
C LEU A 40 2.26 13.51 -8.89
N ALA A 41 1.08 13.32 -9.42
CA ALA A 41 0.07 14.37 -9.50
C ALA A 41 -0.90 14.29 -8.33
N ALA A 42 -1.18 15.42 -7.68
CA ALA A 42 -2.23 15.54 -6.69
C ALA A 42 -3.25 16.62 -7.13
N PRO A 43 -4.55 16.36 -7.07
CA PRO A 43 -5.56 17.39 -7.28
C PRO A 43 -5.54 18.36 -6.11
N VAL A 44 -5.63 19.66 -6.39
CA VAL A 44 -5.77 20.68 -5.34
C VAL A 44 -7.11 21.38 -5.53
N GLN A 45 -7.89 21.43 -4.47
CA GLN A 45 -9.21 22.08 -4.44
C GLN A 45 -9.13 23.39 -3.67
N LEU A 46 -9.75 24.41 -4.22
CA LEU A 46 -9.95 25.70 -3.57
C LEU A 46 -11.29 25.69 -2.86
N GLN A 47 -11.28 25.80 -1.53
CA GLN A 47 -12.52 25.88 -0.72
C GLN A 47 -12.98 27.31 -0.49
N VAL A 48 -12.11 28.28 -0.72
CA VAL A 48 -12.41 29.69 -0.55
C VAL A 48 -12.05 30.45 -1.84
N PRO A 49 -12.86 31.42 -2.27
CA PRO A 49 -12.49 32.27 -3.39
C PRO A 49 -11.13 32.95 -3.14
N ALA A 50 -10.38 33.17 -4.19
CA ALA A 50 -9.15 33.90 -4.12
C ALA A 50 -9.40 35.28 -3.48
N THR A 51 -8.57 35.69 -2.54
CA THR A 51 -8.67 37.01 -1.90
C THR A 51 -8.52 38.10 -2.95
N PRO A 52 -9.45 39.06 -3.05
CA PRO A 52 -9.33 40.14 -4.03
C PRO A 52 -7.98 40.86 -3.94
N GLY A 53 -7.36 41.12 -5.09
CA GLY A 53 -6.05 41.77 -5.18
C GLY A 53 -4.83 40.84 -5.04
N VAL A 54 -5.02 39.56 -4.71
CA VAL A 54 -3.93 38.58 -4.74
C VAL A 54 -3.71 38.10 -6.19
N THR A 55 -2.54 38.37 -6.72
CA THR A 55 -2.15 37.98 -8.08
C THR A 55 -1.32 36.71 -8.16
N THR A 56 -0.72 36.28 -7.03
CA THR A 56 0.09 35.07 -6.94
C THR A 56 -0.04 34.42 -5.57
N VAL A 57 0.12 33.10 -5.51
CA VAL A 57 0.17 32.34 -4.26
C VAL A 57 1.35 31.40 -4.24
N TRP A 58 1.94 31.24 -3.06
CA TRP A 58 3.02 30.28 -2.84
C TRP A 58 2.48 28.93 -2.38
N VAL A 59 2.96 27.89 -3.06
CA VAL A 59 2.74 26.49 -2.68
C VAL A 59 4.09 25.89 -2.34
N ARG A 60 4.18 25.16 -1.25
CA ARG A 60 5.38 24.42 -0.86
C ARG A 60 5.08 22.96 -0.76
N LEU A 61 6.07 22.13 -1.08
CA LEU A 61 6.04 20.70 -1.01
C LEU A 61 7.29 20.22 -0.31
N GLN A 62 7.14 19.44 0.74
CA GLN A 62 8.23 18.66 1.33
C GLN A 62 8.05 17.20 0.94
N ALA A 63 9.12 16.59 0.44
CA ALA A 63 9.12 15.20 0.05
C ALA A 63 10.31 14.46 0.68
N SER A 64 10.10 13.20 1.04
CA SER A 64 11.17 12.28 1.39
C SER A 64 11.01 10.97 0.63
N TRP A 65 12.13 10.42 0.16
CA TRP A 65 12.15 9.20 -0.65
C TRP A 65 13.44 8.41 -0.41
N LEU A 66 13.49 7.18 -0.93
CA LEU A 66 14.71 6.40 -1.01
C LEU A 66 15.24 6.43 -2.44
N ALA A 67 16.50 6.78 -2.61
CA ALA A 67 17.24 6.63 -3.86
C ALA A 67 18.08 5.36 -3.78
N CYS A 68 17.79 4.38 -4.65
CA CYS A 68 18.39 3.06 -4.59
C CYS A 68 19.19 2.75 -5.86
N LYS A 69 20.46 2.28 -5.69
CA LYS A 69 21.28 1.72 -6.79
C LYS A 69 21.93 0.43 -6.32
N VAL A 70 22.95 0.51 -5.47
CA VAL A 70 23.57 -0.63 -4.77
C VAL A 70 22.93 -0.78 -3.39
N GLU A 71 22.69 0.32 -2.76
CA GLU A 71 22.00 0.48 -1.49
C GLU A 71 20.90 1.55 -1.59
N CYS A 72 19.99 1.61 -0.64
CA CYS A 72 18.95 2.62 -0.57
C CYS A 72 19.35 3.73 0.39
N VAL A 73 19.48 4.95 -0.12
CA VAL A 73 19.87 6.13 0.64
C VAL A 73 18.64 7.04 0.84
N PRO A 74 18.27 7.38 2.09
CA PRO A 74 17.22 8.35 2.35
C PRO A 74 17.56 9.72 1.78
N GLN A 75 16.60 10.30 1.08
CA GLN A 75 16.67 11.65 0.51
C GLN A 75 15.47 12.46 0.93
N GLN A 76 15.64 13.78 1.01
CA GLN A 76 14.55 14.71 1.25
C GLN A 76 14.77 16.00 0.48
N GLY A 77 13.69 16.69 0.16
CA GLY A 77 13.74 17.97 -0.55
C GLY A 77 12.52 18.85 -0.26
N GLU A 78 12.73 20.16 -0.36
CA GLU A 78 11.66 21.15 -0.33
C GLU A 78 11.57 21.79 -1.72
N MET A 79 10.36 21.87 -2.25
CA MET A 79 10.04 22.53 -3.50
C MET A 79 9.08 23.68 -3.23
N ARG A 80 9.27 24.79 -3.95
CA ARG A 80 8.41 25.98 -3.85
C ARG A 80 7.96 26.38 -5.24
N LEU A 81 6.68 26.68 -5.35
CA LEU A 81 6.08 27.11 -6.59
C LEU A 81 5.24 28.36 -6.34
N ASN A 82 5.47 29.39 -7.16
CA ASN A 82 4.65 30.59 -7.17
C ASN A 82 3.62 30.46 -8.30
N LEU A 83 2.35 30.31 -7.92
CA LEU A 83 1.25 30.12 -8.87
C LEU A 83 0.54 31.45 -9.13
N PRO A 84 0.36 31.87 -10.40
CA PRO A 84 -0.45 33.03 -10.72
C PRO A 84 -1.93 32.72 -10.39
N VAL A 85 -2.62 33.71 -9.82
CA VAL A 85 -4.07 33.69 -9.61
C VAL A 85 -4.72 34.42 -10.77
N GLY A 86 -5.45 33.68 -11.61
CA GLY A 86 -6.04 34.25 -12.82
C GLY A 86 -6.77 33.18 -13.65
N PRO A 87 -7.01 33.45 -14.93
CA PRO A 87 -7.58 32.48 -15.85
C PRO A 87 -6.77 31.17 -15.85
N PRO A 88 -7.42 30.01 -16.07
CA PRO A 88 -6.73 28.74 -16.10
C PRO A 88 -5.59 28.74 -17.14
N ILE A 89 -4.39 28.37 -16.70
CA ILE A 89 -3.27 28.12 -17.61
C ILE A 89 -3.24 26.62 -17.86
N VAL A 90 -3.40 26.23 -19.11
CA VAL A 90 -3.29 24.82 -19.51
C VAL A 90 -1.81 24.44 -19.45
N GLY A 91 -1.46 23.60 -18.48
CA GLY A 91 -0.14 22.96 -18.43
C GLY A 91 0.02 21.94 -19.56
N ASP A 92 1.09 21.14 -19.53
CA ASP A 92 1.30 20.07 -20.50
C ASP A 92 0.24 18.96 -20.32
N ALA A 93 -0.89 19.11 -21.00
CA ALA A 93 -2.02 18.19 -20.94
C ALA A 93 -1.63 16.75 -21.32
N ARG A 94 -0.61 16.57 -22.17
CA ARG A 94 -0.14 15.23 -22.61
C ARG A 94 0.56 14.50 -21.47
N VAL A 95 1.43 15.18 -20.73
CA VAL A 95 2.15 14.60 -19.58
C VAL A 95 1.15 14.16 -18.51
N PHE A 96 0.18 15.02 -18.17
CA PHE A 96 -0.86 14.66 -17.21
C PHE A 96 -1.80 13.55 -17.70
N ALA A 97 -2.11 13.51 -18.99
CA ALA A 97 -2.91 12.43 -19.56
C ALA A 97 -2.15 11.09 -19.50
N ALA A 98 -0.87 11.08 -19.87
CA ALA A 98 -0.02 9.89 -19.78
C ALA A 98 0.09 9.39 -18.33
N ASN A 99 0.27 10.29 -17.37
CA ASN A 99 0.30 9.94 -15.94
C ASN A 99 -1.02 9.29 -15.49
N ARG A 100 -2.16 9.91 -15.83
CA ARG A 100 -3.48 9.35 -15.46
C ARG A 100 -3.73 7.94 -16.03
N MET A 101 -3.09 7.57 -17.12
CA MET A 101 -3.16 6.20 -17.65
C MET A 101 -2.37 5.19 -16.83
N GLN A 102 -1.39 5.63 -16.03
CA GLN A 102 -0.54 4.76 -15.20
C GLN A 102 -1.01 4.67 -13.74
N VAL A 103 -1.89 5.59 -13.31
CA VAL A 103 -2.47 5.55 -11.96
C VAL A 103 -3.61 4.54 -11.90
N PRO A 104 -3.60 3.59 -10.95
CA PRO A 104 -4.63 2.57 -10.83
C PRO A 104 -6.03 3.13 -10.59
N VAL A 105 -7.03 2.55 -11.26
CA VAL A 105 -8.44 2.80 -10.98
C VAL A 105 -8.94 1.80 -9.94
N THR A 106 -9.55 2.29 -8.88
CA THR A 106 -10.10 1.41 -7.85
C THR A 106 -11.34 0.68 -8.36
N LEU A 107 -11.32 -0.65 -8.30
CA LEU A 107 -12.49 -1.47 -8.57
C LEU A 107 -13.50 -1.39 -7.41
N PRO A 108 -14.81 -1.43 -7.70
CA PRO A 108 -15.85 -1.51 -6.68
C PRO A 108 -15.69 -2.72 -5.76
N LYS A 109 -15.88 -2.54 -4.45
CA LYS A 109 -15.71 -3.61 -3.45
C LYS A 109 -16.59 -4.83 -3.70
N ASN A 110 -17.79 -4.67 -4.26
CA ASN A 110 -18.71 -5.75 -4.59
C ASN A 110 -18.21 -6.67 -5.73
N GLN A 111 -17.15 -6.28 -6.42
CA GLN A 111 -16.47 -7.09 -7.44
C GLN A 111 -15.26 -7.84 -6.89
N LEU A 112 -14.97 -7.70 -5.60
CA LEU A 112 -13.78 -8.21 -4.95
C LEU A 112 -14.16 -9.11 -3.77
N SER A 113 -13.35 -10.13 -3.53
CA SER A 113 -13.34 -10.87 -2.27
C SER A 113 -11.93 -11.30 -1.91
N ALA A 114 -11.62 -11.30 -0.62
CA ALA A 114 -10.37 -11.82 -0.10
C ALA A 114 -10.66 -12.80 1.05
N THR A 115 -10.14 -14.01 0.96
CA THR A 115 -10.36 -15.06 1.95
C THR A 115 -9.01 -15.65 2.37
N VAL A 116 -8.78 -15.73 3.66
CA VAL A 116 -7.61 -16.42 4.21
C VAL A 116 -7.75 -17.91 4.01
N GLN A 117 -6.69 -18.55 3.51
CA GLN A 117 -6.59 -19.99 3.33
C GLN A 117 -5.69 -20.56 4.41
N THR A 118 -6.26 -21.28 5.35
CA THR A 118 -5.55 -21.86 6.50
C THR A 118 -4.63 -23.01 6.13
N ASP A 119 -4.97 -23.76 5.09
CA ASP A 119 -4.22 -24.93 4.60
C ASP A 119 -2.94 -24.59 3.84
N SER A 120 -2.79 -23.34 3.37
CA SER A 120 -1.67 -22.94 2.51
C SER A 120 -0.97 -21.65 2.93
N ALA A 121 -1.21 -21.15 4.15
CA ALA A 121 -0.68 -19.89 4.66
C ALA A 121 -0.73 -18.76 3.61
N GLY A 122 -1.86 -18.64 2.91
CA GLY A 122 -2.07 -17.70 1.81
C GLY A 122 -3.39 -16.95 1.92
N LEU A 123 -3.49 -15.87 1.16
CA LEU A 123 -4.74 -15.16 0.94
C LEU A 123 -5.19 -15.41 -0.50
N LEU A 124 -6.42 -15.88 -0.69
CA LEU A 124 -7.04 -15.96 -2.00
C LEU A 124 -7.86 -14.70 -2.24
N LEU A 125 -7.42 -13.88 -3.21
CA LEU A 125 -8.17 -12.73 -3.69
C LEU A 125 -8.81 -13.06 -5.03
N LYS A 126 -10.09 -12.72 -5.18
CA LYS A 126 -10.84 -12.85 -6.42
C LYS A 126 -11.25 -11.47 -6.88
N ALA A 127 -11.03 -11.17 -8.14
CA ALA A 127 -11.41 -9.92 -8.76
C ALA A 127 -12.26 -10.17 -10.01
N ALA A 128 -13.50 -9.73 -9.98
CA ALA A 128 -14.36 -9.58 -11.15
C ALA A 128 -14.28 -8.14 -11.66
N GLY A 129 -14.82 -7.87 -12.85
CA GLY A 129 -14.89 -6.49 -13.37
C GLY A 129 -13.61 -5.95 -14.02
N LEU A 130 -12.55 -6.76 -14.10
CA LEU A 130 -11.39 -6.45 -14.93
C LEU A 130 -11.77 -6.51 -16.43
N PRO A 131 -11.10 -5.73 -17.32
CA PRO A 131 -11.42 -5.71 -18.73
C PRO A 131 -11.44 -7.10 -19.38
N ALA A 132 -12.38 -7.33 -20.27
CA ALA A 132 -12.48 -8.62 -20.97
C ALA A 132 -11.21 -8.94 -21.78
N ALA A 133 -10.52 -7.93 -22.28
CA ALA A 133 -9.25 -8.05 -22.99
C ALA A 133 -8.09 -8.59 -22.12
N TRP A 134 -8.24 -8.58 -20.79
CA TRP A 134 -7.24 -9.09 -19.85
C TRP A 134 -7.39 -10.60 -19.57
N ARG A 135 -8.53 -11.19 -19.91
CA ARG A 135 -8.83 -12.60 -19.60
C ARG A 135 -7.79 -13.54 -20.19
N GLY A 136 -7.29 -14.43 -19.35
CA GLY A 136 -6.27 -15.41 -19.72
C GLY A 136 -4.86 -14.85 -19.87
N ARG A 137 -4.68 -13.53 -19.73
CA ARG A 137 -3.36 -12.88 -19.83
C ARG A 137 -2.75 -12.72 -18.45
N PRO A 138 -1.41 -12.79 -18.32
CA PRO A 138 -0.72 -12.58 -17.06
C PRO A 138 -0.83 -11.13 -16.60
N VAL A 139 -0.93 -10.93 -15.27
CA VAL A 139 -0.90 -9.62 -14.64
C VAL A 139 0.29 -9.51 -13.70
N THR A 140 0.83 -8.31 -13.57
CA THR A 140 1.78 -7.98 -12.50
C THR A 140 0.99 -7.48 -11.30
N VAL A 141 1.34 -7.98 -10.12
CA VAL A 141 0.68 -7.63 -8.86
C VAL A 141 1.64 -6.84 -7.99
N TYR A 142 1.15 -5.75 -7.43
CA TYR A 142 1.87 -4.82 -6.56
C TYR A 142 1.14 -4.73 -5.22
N PRO A 143 1.59 -5.44 -4.16
CA PRO A 143 1.00 -5.31 -2.84
C PRO A 143 1.14 -3.89 -2.30
N GLU A 144 0.03 -3.29 -1.84
CA GLU A 144 0.01 -1.97 -1.21
C GLU A 144 -0.11 -2.05 0.31
N THR A 145 -0.59 -3.19 0.85
CA THR A 145 -0.65 -3.41 2.29
C THR A 145 0.73 -3.87 2.79
N PRO A 146 1.45 -3.04 3.56
CA PRO A 146 2.82 -3.34 3.95
C PRO A 146 2.88 -4.49 4.97
N GLY A 147 3.96 -5.30 4.92
CA GLY A 147 4.26 -6.32 5.92
C GLY A 147 3.27 -7.49 6.01
N VAL A 148 2.44 -7.70 4.99
CA VAL A 148 1.45 -8.79 4.97
C VAL A 148 1.82 -9.90 4.01
N PHE A 149 2.37 -9.56 2.86
CA PHE A 149 2.66 -10.50 1.78
C PHE A 149 4.16 -10.70 1.61
N ALA A 150 4.55 -11.95 1.41
CA ALA A 150 5.93 -12.32 1.15
C ALA A 150 6.34 -11.85 -0.26
N SER A 151 7.20 -10.83 -0.33
CA SER A 151 7.62 -10.21 -1.60
C SER A 151 8.52 -11.10 -2.45
N GLU A 152 9.24 -12.02 -1.82
CA GLU A 152 10.14 -12.99 -2.44
C GLU A 152 9.43 -14.20 -3.05
N LYS A 153 8.16 -14.45 -2.63
CA LYS A 153 7.40 -15.61 -3.10
C LYS A 153 6.57 -15.28 -4.34
N THR A 154 6.41 -16.27 -5.18
CA THR A 154 5.61 -16.14 -6.40
C THR A 154 4.12 -16.06 -6.07
N ILE A 155 3.45 -15.05 -6.61
CA ILE A 155 2.00 -14.90 -6.54
C ILE A 155 1.37 -15.82 -7.59
N GLY A 156 0.56 -16.77 -7.14
CA GLY A 156 -0.22 -17.61 -8.04
C GLY A 156 -1.36 -16.83 -8.70
N GLN A 157 -1.54 -16.98 -10.01
CA GLN A 157 -2.64 -16.33 -10.72
C GLN A 157 -3.35 -17.30 -11.67
N ARG A 158 -4.65 -17.22 -11.72
CA ARG A 158 -5.51 -18.04 -12.58
C ARG A 158 -6.77 -17.26 -12.96
N TRP A 159 -7.15 -17.37 -14.22
CA TRP A 159 -8.44 -16.88 -14.69
C TRP A 159 -9.47 -18.00 -14.70
N GLU A 160 -10.65 -17.70 -14.19
CA GLU A 160 -11.83 -18.57 -14.24
C GLU A 160 -12.98 -17.75 -14.83
N GLY A 161 -13.21 -17.92 -16.12
CA GLY A 161 -14.11 -17.05 -16.87
C GLY A 161 -13.69 -15.58 -16.75
N PRO A 162 -14.58 -14.69 -16.23
CA PRO A 162 -14.28 -13.28 -16.04
C PRO A 162 -13.54 -12.95 -14.75
N ILE A 163 -13.25 -13.93 -13.89
CA ILE A 163 -12.70 -13.73 -12.55
C ILE A 163 -11.21 -14.04 -12.53
N LEU A 164 -10.42 -13.09 -12.07
CA LEU A 164 -9.01 -13.29 -11.74
C LEU A 164 -8.90 -13.81 -10.31
N HIS A 165 -8.24 -14.94 -10.13
CA HIS A 165 -7.87 -15.51 -8.84
C HIS A 165 -6.39 -15.26 -8.59
N LEU A 166 -6.08 -14.62 -7.47
CA LEU A 166 -4.71 -14.36 -7.01
C LEU A 166 -4.48 -15.10 -5.69
N LYS A 167 -3.51 -16.01 -5.66
CA LYS A 167 -3.04 -16.66 -4.45
C LYS A 167 -1.83 -15.90 -3.94
N MET A 168 -2.05 -15.11 -2.88
CA MET A 168 -1.06 -14.23 -2.27
C MET A 168 -0.40 -14.95 -1.10
N PRO A 169 0.90 -15.29 -1.17
CA PRO A 169 1.61 -15.89 -0.04
C PRO A 169 1.75 -14.87 1.09
N LEU A 170 1.43 -15.29 2.31
CA LEU A 170 1.60 -14.46 3.51
C LEU A 170 3.07 -14.45 3.94
N ASP A 171 3.49 -13.31 4.48
CA ASP A 171 4.78 -13.20 5.15
C ASP A 171 4.70 -13.94 6.51
N ALA A 172 5.62 -14.86 6.75
CA ALA A 172 5.71 -15.59 8.01
C ALA A 172 6.06 -14.65 9.18
N GLN A 173 6.77 -13.56 8.91
CA GLN A 173 7.18 -12.57 9.90
C GLN A 173 6.19 -11.42 10.05
N ARG A 174 5.00 -11.49 9.44
CA ARG A 174 4.02 -10.42 9.58
C ARG A 174 3.64 -10.22 11.04
N VAL A 175 3.50 -8.95 11.42
CA VAL A 175 3.16 -8.54 12.80
C VAL A 175 1.71 -8.09 12.95
N GLN A 176 0.94 -8.06 11.86
CA GLN A 176 -0.44 -7.59 11.85
C GLN A 176 -1.32 -8.40 10.89
N ASN A 177 -2.59 -8.49 11.24
CA ASN A 177 -3.64 -9.14 10.47
C ASN A 177 -4.69 -8.07 10.09
N PRO A 178 -4.51 -7.35 8.98
CA PRO A 178 -5.37 -6.23 8.64
C PRO A 178 -6.78 -6.70 8.23
N GLU A 179 -7.80 -5.91 8.58
CA GLU A 179 -9.18 -6.15 8.14
C GLU A 179 -9.36 -5.91 6.64
N THR A 180 -8.52 -5.07 6.05
CA THR A 180 -8.57 -4.73 4.63
C THR A 180 -7.19 -4.91 4.01
N VAL A 181 -7.16 -5.51 2.83
CA VAL A 181 -5.96 -5.60 2.00
C VAL A 181 -6.15 -4.81 0.72
N ALA A 182 -5.05 -4.23 0.24
CA ALA A 182 -4.99 -3.49 -1.01
C ALA A 182 -3.79 -3.92 -1.84
N LEU A 183 -3.99 -3.98 -3.14
CA LEU A 183 -2.96 -4.22 -4.12
C LEU A 183 -3.32 -3.56 -5.45
N ALA A 184 -2.33 -3.21 -6.26
CA ALA A 184 -2.54 -2.83 -7.64
C ALA A 184 -2.25 -4.01 -8.57
N VAL A 185 -2.98 -4.10 -9.68
CA VAL A 185 -2.73 -5.03 -10.76
C VAL A 185 -2.59 -4.29 -12.07
N ALA A 186 -1.63 -4.69 -12.88
CA ALA A 186 -1.43 -4.17 -14.22
C ALA A 186 -1.26 -5.33 -15.19
N LEU A 187 -1.76 -5.17 -16.41
CA LEU A 187 -1.55 -6.16 -17.45
C LEU A 187 -0.06 -6.25 -17.75
N GLN A 188 0.46 -7.46 -17.76
CA GLN A 188 1.86 -7.69 -18.08
C GLN A 188 2.08 -7.58 -19.58
N GLU A 189 3.12 -6.87 -19.98
CA GLU A 189 3.60 -6.91 -21.36
C GLU A 189 4.15 -8.31 -21.69
N ALA A 190 3.93 -8.77 -22.91
CA ALA A 190 4.50 -10.03 -23.35
C ALA A 190 6.03 -9.98 -23.19
N ALA A 191 6.60 -10.98 -22.52
CA ALA A 191 8.04 -11.06 -22.31
C ALA A 191 8.76 -11.10 -23.67
N SER A 192 9.73 -10.20 -23.84
CA SER A 192 10.65 -10.25 -24.99
C SER A 192 12.02 -10.70 -24.52
N ALA A 193 12.77 -11.37 -25.40
CA ALA A 193 14.10 -11.86 -25.09
C ALA A 193 15.09 -10.73 -24.69
N SER A 194 14.77 -9.48 -25.04
CA SER A 194 15.58 -8.29 -24.73
C SER A 194 15.22 -7.61 -23.41
N GLN A 195 14.14 -8.01 -22.73
CA GLN A 195 13.66 -7.38 -21.49
C GLN A 195 13.27 -8.45 -20.46
N PRO A 196 14.18 -8.86 -19.57
CA PRO A 196 13.94 -9.92 -18.60
C PRO A 196 13.00 -9.50 -17.45
N VAL A 197 12.75 -8.20 -17.27
CA VAL A 197 11.84 -7.69 -16.23
C VAL A 197 10.46 -7.47 -16.85
N ALA A 198 9.45 -8.11 -16.25
CA ALA A 198 8.06 -7.91 -16.66
C ALA A 198 7.66 -6.44 -16.49
N ARG A 199 7.28 -5.81 -17.59
CA ARG A 199 6.74 -4.44 -17.62
C ARG A 199 5.24 -4.46 -17.78
N ASN A 200 4.61 -3.36 -17.41
CA ASN A 200 3.18 -3.17 -17.65
C ASN A 200 2.93 -2.90 -19.14
N ALA A 201 1.88 -3.51 -19.68
CA ALA A 201 1.53 -3.31 -21.08
C ALA A 201 1.21 -1.83 -21.35
N PRO A 202 1.83 -1.21 -22.35
CA PRO A 202 1.61 0.21 -22.66
C PRO A 202 0.16 0.46 -23.07
N GLY A 203 -0.41 1.59 -22.63
CA GLY A 203 -1.78 1.97 -22.97
C GLY A 203 -2.87 1.26 -22.17
N GLU A 204 -2.54 0.24 -21.38
CA GLU A 204 -3.47 -0.46 -20.50
C GLU A 204 -3.51 0.19 -19.12
N LYS A 205 -4.70 0.51 -18.65
CA LYS A 205 -4.88 1.17 -17.36
C LYS A 205 -4.83 0.16 -16.22
N PRO A 206 -4.01 0.36 -15.18
CA PRO A 206 -3.96 -0.54 -14.04
C PRO A 206 -5.19 -0.40 -13.13
N TYR A 207 -5.43 -1.41 -12.29
CA TYR A 207 -6.54 -1.43 -11.34
C TYR A 207 -6.05 -1.61 -9.92
N ARG A 208 -6.69 -0.91 -8.99
CA ARG A 208 -6.50 -1.07 -7.56
C ARG A 208 -7.61 -1.94 -6.99
N LEU A 209 -7.22 -2.99 -6.29
CA LEU A 209 -8.10 -3.94 -5.65
C LEU A 209 -7.97 -3.74 -4.13
N ALA A 210 -9.01 -3.19 -3.50
CA ALA A 210 -9.02 -2.97 -2.07
C ALA A 210 -10.29 -3.58 -1.48
N THR A 211 -10.17 -4.58 -0.59
CA THR A 211 -11.31 -5.32 -0.07
C THR A 211 -11.08 -5.82 1.35
N ASN A 212 -12.16 -6.07 2.06
CA ASN A 212 -12.11 -6.66 3.39
C ASN A 212 -11.72 -8.13 3.31
N VAL A 213 -10.94 -8.58 4.29
CA VAL A 213 -10.48 -9.97 4.41
C VAL A 213 -11.50 -10.77 5.20
N GLN A 214 -11.82 -11.94 4.71
CA GLN A 214 -12.69 -12.92 5.37
C GLN A 214 -11.86 -14.12 5.84
N GLY A 215 -12.35 -14.78 6.90
CA GLY A 215 -11.69 -15.95 7.49
C GLY A 215 -10.74 -15.58 8.64
N GLN A 216 -10.19 -16.61 9.25
CA GLN A 216 -9.29 -16.47 10.39
C GLN A 216 -7.85 -16.46 9.91
N TRP A 217 -7.11 -15.44 10.32
CA TRP A 217 -5.69 -15.34 9.99
C TRP A 217 -4.90 -16.43 10.73
N PRO A 218 -3.95 -17.11 10.07
CA PRO A 218 -3.04 -18.02 10.75
C PRO A 218 -2.13 -17.21 11.71
N THR A 219 -1.78 -17.82 12.83
CA THR A 219 -0.84 -17.20 13.78
C THR A 219 0.52 -17.00 13.11
N PRO A 220 1.13 -15.81 13.16
CA PRO A 220 2.50 -15.61 12.68
C PRO A 220 3.49 -16.50 13.45
N GLU A 221 4.49 -17.04 12.77
CA GLU A 221 5.50 -17.91 13.39
C GLU A 221 6.22 -17.23 14.58
N LEU A 222 6.54 -15.94 14.44
CA LEU A 222 7.14 -15.13 15.51
C LEU A 222 6.31 -15.05 16.79
N LEU A 223 4.97 -15.16 16.70
CA LEU A 223 4.09 -15.13 17.87
C LEU A 223 3.82 -16.53 18.42
N ALA A 224 4.06 -17.59 17.66
CA ALA A 224 3.92 -18.96 18.13
C ALA A 224 4.99 -19.32 19.18
N ASP A 225 6.19 -18.76 19.03
CA ASP A 225 7.30 -18.99 19.98
C ASP A 225 7.18 -18.18 21.30
N ILE A 226 6.25 -17.20 21.34
CA ILE A 226 6.01 -16.35 22.54
C ILE A 226 4.82 -16.87 23.36
N SER A 227 4.26 -18.02 23.06
CA SER A 227 3.26 -18.65 23.93
C SER A 227 3.83 -18.85 25.33
N PRO A 228 3.19 -18.33 26.37
CA PRO A 228 3.74 -18.43 27.74
C PRO A 228 3.95 -19.90 28.08
N ASN A 229 5.18 -20.22 28.47
CA ASN A 229 5.54 -21.56 28.93
C ASN A 229 4.53 -21.99 30.02
N PRO A 230 3.88 -23.16 29.89
CA PRO A 230 2.84 -23.60 30.84
C PRO A 230 3.28 -23.58 32.30
N VAL A 231 4.59 -23.58 32.57
CA VAL A 231 5.17 -23.45 33.94
C VAL A 231 4.94 -22.05 34.50
N GLN A 232 4.88 -21.00 33.71
CA GLN A 232 4.60 -19.62 34.17
C GLN A 232 3.11 -19.37 34.42
N ALA A 233 2.23 -20.04 33.70
CA ALA A 233 0.78 -19.94 33.90
C ALA A 233 0.34 -20.57 35.24
N GLN A 234 1.02 -21.62 35.71
CA GLN A 234 0.76 -22.24 37.00
C GLN A 234 1.26 -21.41 38.20
N ALA A 235 2.35 -20.65 38.04
CA ALA A 235 2.86 -19.75 39.07
C ALA A 235 1.95 -18.54 39.30
N ALA A 236 1.30 -18.02 38.27
CA ALA A 236 0.35 -16.90 38.38
C ALA A 236 -1.00 -17.33 39.01
N SER A 237 -1.42 -18.59 38.84
CA SER A 237 -2.66 -19.13 39.46
C SER A 237 -2.46 -19.50 40.92
N ALA A 238 -1.23 -19.81 41.36
CA ALA A 238 -0.92 -20.18 42.75
C ALA A 238 -0.75 -18.94 43.68
N ALA A 239 -0.55 -17.75 43.13
CA ALA A 239 -0.37 -16.53 43.90
C ALA A 239 -1.70 -15.86 44.34
N THR A 240 -2.86 -16.36 43.93
CA THR A 240 -4.17 -15.73 44.18
C THR A 240 -4.99 -16.41 45.30
N THR A 241 -4.43 -17.45 45.98
CA THR A 241 -5.12 -18.16 47.06
C THR A 241 -4.26 -18.22 48.32
N GLY A 242 -3.97 -17.04 48.90
CA GLY A 242 -3.43 -16.92 50.27
C GLY A 242 -4.43 -16.16 51.14
N PRO A 243 -4.79 -16.64 52.35
CA PRO A 243 -5.78 -15.97 53.17
C PRO A 243 -5.23 -14.69 53.76
N MET A 244 -6.00 -13.60 53.61
CA MET A 244 -5.83 -12.35 54.33
C MET A 244 -6.06 -12.61 55.84
N GLN A 245 -5.02 -12.71 56.61
CA GLN A 245 -5.12 -12.60 58.07
C GLN A 245 -5.13 -11.13 58.46
N SER A 246 -6.26 -10.75 59.04
CA SER A 246 -6.47 -9.54 59.79
C SER A 246 -5.55 -9.54 61.04
N ALA A 247 -4.78 -8.48 61.21
CA ALA A 247 -4.21 -8.09 62.49
C ALA A 247 -4.61 -6.64 62.79
N ALA A 248 -5.71 -6.50 63.52
CA ALA A 248 -5.98 -5.33 64.32
C ALA A 248 -5.43 -5.59 65.75
N GLU A 249 -4.67 -4.63 66.27
CA GLU A 249 -4.38 -4.28 67.68
C GLU A 249 -3.10 -3.46 67.62
N GLY A 250 -3.07 -2.19 67.93
CA GLY A 250 -3.34 -1.58 69.20
C GLY A 250 -2.01 -1.04 69.71
N LEU A 251 -1.84 0.26 69.82
CA LEU A 251 -1.24 0.87 71.00
C LEU A 251 -1.40 2.40 70.98
N ALA A 252 -1.99 2.90 72.05
CA ALA A 252 -1.89 4.29 72.51
C ALA A 252 -0.53 4.50 73.19
N ILE A 253 0.08 5.64 73.01
CA ILE A 253 0.50 6.67 73.97
C ILE A 253 0.95 7.89 73.20
#